data_452752b85583d452c4e3c3c8d60a1c2a
#
_entry.id   452752b85583d452c4e3c3c8d60a1c2a
#
_cell.length_a   1.000
_cell.length_b   1.000
_cell.length_c   1.000
_cell.angle_alpha   90.00
_cell.angle_beta   90.00
_cell.angle_gamma   90.00
#
_symmetry.space_group_name_H-M   'P 1'
#
loop_
_entity.id
_entity.type
_entity.pdbx_description
1 polymer ?
#
loop_
_entity_poly.entity_id
_entity_poly.type
_entity_poly.pdbx_seq_one_letter_code
_entity_poly.pdbx_strand_id
1 'polypeptide(L)'
;MYRKCATEISVQHQKQVEESLLELMQKMPFEDITVTQLCQAAGVSRRIFYHLFNNKTDALHAMIDHMILESESYHPEIPDQALRFFRYWKEKKHLLDALQDNQMSGLLLERMVGIVLNEDFDTRRWLRTYDGETGQDILVFNLCGIMGMTFNWYLNGFQKSPEEMAEILVRLVNVPSPQ
;
A
#
# COMPACT_ATOMS: atom_id res chain seq x y z
N MET A 1 9.50 -7.43 -11.86
CA MET A 1 8.52 -8.18 -11.03
C MET A 1 9.31 -9.01 -10.01
N TYR A 2 9.09 -8.80 -8.72
CA TYR A 2 9.77 -9.53 -7.65
C TYR A 2 9.24 -10.97 -7.51
N ARG A 3 10.00 -11.86 -6.87
CA ARG A 3 9.64 -13.28 -6.74
C ARG A 3 8.82 -13.51 -5.46
N LYS A 4 7.75 -14.30 -5.56
CA LYS A 4 7.01 -14.75 -4.37
C LYS A 4 7.93 -15.64 -3.52
N CYS A 5 8.11 -15.29 -2.26
CA CYS A 5 8.95 -16.05 -1.32
C CYS A 5 8.24 -17.34 -0.89
N ALA A 6 8.97 -18.47 -0.95
CA ALA A 6 8.43 -19.79 -0.60
C ALA A 6 8.90 -20.31 0.78
N THR A 7 9.90 -19.68 1.40
CA THR A 7 10.47 -20.11 2.69
C THR A 7 10.45 -18.97 3.71
N GLU A 8 10.34 -19.29 5.01
CA GLU A 8 10.39 -18.30 6.08
C GLU A 8 11.65 -17.42 6.02
N ILE A 9 12.80 -18.02 5.70
CA ILE A 9 14.07 -17.30 5.57
C ILE A 9 14.02 -16.29 4.42
N SER A 10 13.42 -16.66 3.29
CA SER A 10 13.29 -15.72 2.16
C SER A 10 12.31 -14.59 2.46
N VAL A 11 11.24 -14.87 3.18
CA VAL A 11 10.29 -13.84 3.66
C VAL A 11 10.99 -12.87 4.63
N GLN A 12 11.78 -13.41 5.56
CA GLN A 12 12.55 -12.57 6.49
C GLN A 12 13.55 -11.67 5.78
N HIS A 13 14.35 -12.21 4.84
CA HIS A 13 15.29 -11.40 4.06
C HIS A 13 14.57 -10.35 3.21
N GLN A 14 13.42 -10.69 2.62
CA GLN A 14 12.62 -9.74 1.86
C GLN A 14 12.18 -8.58 2.74
N LYS A 15 11.62 -8.85 3.92
CA LYS A 15 11.21 -7.84 4.89
C LYS A 15 12.37 -6.96 5.35
N GLN A 16 13.54 -7.53 5.63
CA GLN A 16 14.74 -6.77 5.98
C GLN A 16 15.15 -5.79 4.87
N VAL A 17 15.07 -6.22 3.60
CA VAL A 17 15.38 -5.34 2.45
C VAL A 17 14.35 -4.22 2.34
N GLU A 18 13.07 -4.51 2.49
CA GLU A 18 11.98 -3.54 2.39
C GLU A 18 12.06 -2.48 3.50
N GLU A 19 12.26 -2.89 4.74
CA GLU A 19 12.44 -2.00 5.90
C GLU A 19 13.67 -1.08 5.71
N SER A 20 14.81 -1.67 5.30
CA SER A 20 16.03 -0.91 5.04
C SER A 20 15.91 0.05 3.87
N LEU A 21 15.14 -0.32 2.83
CA LEU A 21 14.86 0.57 1.72
C LEU A 21 14.07 1.79 2.19
N LEU A 22 13.02 1.59 2.98
CA LEU A 22 12.23 2.68 3.53
C LEU A 22 13.07 3.62 4.41
N GLU A 23 13.93 3.07 5.27
CA GLU A 23 14.85 3.87 6.09
C GLU A 23 15.84 4.69 5.25
N LEU A 24 16.35 4.12 4.16
CA LEU A 24 17.25 4.84 3.26
C LEU A 24 16.51 5.94 2.50
N MET A 25 15.28 5.69 2.03
CA MET A 25 14.46 6.69 1.34
C MET A 25 14.11 7.92 2.21
N GLN A 26 14.12 7.76 3.54
CA GLN A 26 13.96 8.89 4.48
C GLN A 26 15.24 9.74 4.63
N LYS A 27 16.39 9.23 4.19
CA LYS A 27 17.72 9.87 4.39
C LYS A 27 18.28 10.43 3.10
N MET A 28 17.91 9.86 1.96
CA MET A 28 18.42 10.25 0.65
C MET A 28 17.41 9.96 -0.46
N PRO A 29 17.52 10.62 -1.62
CA PRO A 29 16.67 10.34 -2.78
C PRO A 29 16.76 8.86 -3.21
N PHE A 30 15.61 8.28 -3.59
CA PHE A 30 15.56 6.90 -4.06
C PHE A 30 16.55 6.62 -5.20
N GLU A 31 16.71 7.58 -6.12
CA GLU A 31 17.62 7.44 -7.26
C GLU A 31 19.07 7.23 -6.82
N ASP A 32 19.50 7.83 -5.73
CA ASP A 32 20.86 7.75 -5.20
C ASP A 32 21.12 6.47 -4.40
N ILE A 33 20.07 5.73 -4.02
CA ILE A 33 20.19 4.46 -3.30
C ILE A 33 20.74 3.40 -4.24
N THR A 34 21.88 2.83 -3.89
CA THR A 34 22.48 1.70 -4.62
C THR A 34 22.09 0.36 -4.01
N VAL A 35 22.06 -0.71 -4.83
CA VAL A 35 21.83 -2.08 -4.33
C VAL A 35 22.88 -2.48 -3.29
N THR A 36 24.10 -1.98 -3.40
CA THR A 36 25.18 -2.26 -2.43
C THR A 36 24.87 -1.65 -1.07
N GLN A 37 24.46 -0.38 -1.02
CA GLN A 37 24.04 0.28 0.22
C GLN A 37 22.83 -0.42 0.83
N LEU A 38 21.84 -0.78 0.00
CA LEU A 38 20.64 -1.46 0.46
C LEU A 38 20.97 -2.85 1.04
N CYS A 39 21.83 -3.64 0.39
CA CYS A 39 22.29 -4.91 0.93
C CYS A 39 23.05 -4.77 2.25
N GLN A 40 23.87 -3.74 2.36
CA GLN A 40 24.60 -3.42 3.59
C GLN A 40 23.65 -3.07 4.74
N ALA A 41 22.70 -2.19 4.49
CA ALA A 41 21.70 -1.78 5.48
C ALA A 41 20.82 -2.96 5.94
N ALA A 42 20.40 -3.80 4.99
CA ALA A 42 19.54 -4.96 5.26
C ALA A 42 20.31 -6.17 5.86
N GLY A 43 21.63 -6.13 5.91
CA GLY A 43 22.42 -7.29 6.37
C GLY A 43 22.34 -8.52 5.46
N VAL A 44 22.03 -8.33 4.17
CA VAL A 44 21.91 -9.42 3.19
C VAL A 44 23.03 -9.37 2.16
N SER A 45 23.40 -10.53 1.60
CA SER A 45 24.35 -10.56 0.48
C SER A 45 23.69 -10.10 -0.82
N ARG A 46 24.47 -9.57 -1.77
CA ARG A 46 23.98 -9.25 -3.12
C ARG A 46 23.38 -10.47 -3.82
N ARG A 47 23.88 -11.69 -3.55
CA ARG A 47 23.31 -12.93 -4.07
C ARG A 47 21.90 -13.17 -3.56
N ILE A 48 21.66 -12.94 -2.26
CA ILE A 48 20.32 -13.03 -1.65
C ILE A 48 19.41 -11.96 -2.26
N PHE A 49 19.88 -10.71 -2.35
CA PHE A 49 19.11 -9.63 -2.97
C PHE A 49 18.65 -10.00 -4.39
N TYR A 50 19.58 -10.42 -5.28
CA TYR A 50 19.23 -10.78 -6.66
C TYR A 50 18.47 -12.10 -6.80
N HIS A 51 18.40 -12.90 -5.73
CA HIS A 51 17.48 -14.03 -5.67
C HIS A 51 16.02 -13.56 -5.45
N LEU A 52 15.81 -12.46 -4.73
CA LEU A 52 14.48 -11.92 -4.37
C LEU A 52 13.99 -10.88 -5.38
N PHE A 53 14.86 -10.01 -5.84
CA PHE A 53 14.56 -8.83 -6.65
C PHE A 53 15.52 -8.71 -7.84
N ASN A 54 15.03 -8.19 -8.98
CA ASN A 54 15.93 -7.90 -10.11
C ASN A 54 16.69 -6.58 -9.93
N ASN A 55 16.09 -5.62 -9.23
CA ASN A 55 16.62 -4.27 -8.96
C ASN A 55 15.96 -3.64 -7.73
N LYS A 56 16.38 -2.43 -7.35
CA LYS A 56 15.83 -1.70 -6.21
C LYS A 56 14.36 -1.30 -6.40
N THR A 57 13.91 -1.09 -7.65
CA THR A 57 12.51 -0.77 -7.96
C THR A 57 11.60 -1.96 -7.69
N ASP A 58 12.05 -3.19 -7.99
CA ASP A 58 11.31 -4.39 -7.63
C ASP A 58 11.14 -4.52 -6.10
N ALA A 59 12.15 -4.13 -5.32
CA ALA A 59 12.06 -4.11 -3.85
C ALA A 59 11.08 -3.05 -3.36
N LEU A 60 11.07 -1.85 -3.98
CA LEU A 60 10.09 -0.79 -3.70
C LEU A 60 8.66 -1.25 -3.99
N HIS A 61 8.44 -1.88 -5.15
CA HIS A 61 7.13 -2.43 -5.51
C HIS A 61 6.67 -3.50 -4.51
N ALA A 62 7.55 -4.41 -4.12
CA ALA A 62 7.24 -5.44 -3.12
C ALA A 62 6.84 -4.83 -1.78
N MET A 63 7.59 -3.84 -1.30
CA MET A 63 7.31 -3.12 -0.06
C MET A 63 5.91 -2.47 -0.11
N ILE A 64 5.59 -1.77 -1.19
CA ILE A 64 4.29 -1.10 -1.35
C ILE A 64 3.17 -2.15 -1.43
N ASP A 65 3.34 -3.22 -2.21
CA ASP A 65 2.35 -4.29 -2.35
C ASP A 65 2.05 -4.97 -1.01
N HIS A 66 3.08 -5.26 -0.20
CA HIS A 66 2.89 -5.86 1.12
C HIS A 66 2.11 -4.93 2.05
N MET A 67 2.41 -3.63 2.04
CA MET A 67 1.68 -2.67 2.86
C MET A 67 0.22 -2.50 2.41
N ILE A 68 -0.03 -2.55 1.10
CA ILE A 68 -1.39 -2.55 0.57
C ILE A 68 -2.13 -3.80 1.04
N LEU A 69 -1.54 -4.99 0.87
CA LEU A 69 -2.15 -6.26 1.28
C LEU A 69 -2.38 -6.35 2.80
N GLU A 70 -1.51 -5.77 3.61
CA GLU A 70 -1.76 -5.62 5.05
C GLU A 70 -2.98 -4.73 5.31
N SER A 71 -3.12 -3.60 4.57
CA SER A 71 -4.26 -2.68 4.73
C SER A 71 -5.59 -3.27 4.25
N GLU A 72 -5.55 -4.18 3.27
CA GLU A 72 -6.74 -4.85 2.71
C GLU A 72 -7.40 -5.85 3.67
N SER A 73 -6.72 -6.23 4.74
CA SER A 73 -7.35 -6.98 5.83
C SER A 73 -8.51 -6.22 6.47
N TYR A 74 -8.66 -4.93 6.12
CA TYR A 74 -9.66 -4.03 6.66
C TYR A 74 -10.72 -3.71 5.59
N HIS A 75 -11.97 -4.09 5.83
CA HIS A 75 -13.13 -3.73 5.00
C HIS A 75 -13.64 -2.33 5.38
N PRO A 76 -13.45 -1.30 4.54
CA PRO A 76 -13.78 0.08 4.90
C PRO A 76 -15.28 0.33 5.07
N GLU A 77 -16.13 -0.57 4.54
CA GLU A 77 -17.60 -0.50 4.66
C GLU A 77 -18.11 -0.83 6.08
N ILE A 78 -17.29 -1.50 6.90
CA ILE A 78 -17.63 -1.86 8.27
C ILE A 78 -16.99 -0.83 9.20
N PRO A 79 -17.75 -0.14 10.08
CA PRO A 79 -17.23 0.97 10.88
C PRO A 79 -15.92 0.67 11.61
N ASP A 80 -15.81 -0.49 12.25
CA ASP A 80 -14.59 -0.90 12.95
C ASP A 80 -13.40 -1.14 12.00
N GLN A 81 -13.68 -1.56 10.77
CA GLN A 81 -12.65 -1.82 9.77
C GLN A 81 -12.22 -0.53 9.07
N ALA A 82 -13.13 0.40 8.79
CA ALA A 82 -12.81 1.74 8.34
C ALA A 82 -11.87 2.44 9.33
N LEU A 83 -12.16 2.33 10.63
CA LEU A 83 -11.30 2.88 11.68
C LEU A 83 -9.91 2.25 11.67
N ARG A 84 -9.81 0.93 11.55
CA ARG A 84 -8.52 0.22 11.46
C ARG A 84 -7.74 0.65 10.24
N PHE A 85 -8.39 0.79 9.08
CA PHE A 85 -7.78 1.27 7.84
C PHE A 85 -7.14 2.65 8.03
N PHE A 86 -7.86 3.63 8.58
CA PHE A 86 -7.29 4.97 8.80
C PHE A 86 -6.20 4.98 9.88
N ARG A 87 -6.32 4.18 10.95
CA ARG A 87 -5.24 4.00 11.93
C ARG A 87 -3.98 3.44 11.28
N TYR A 88 -4.13 2.39 10.47
CA TYR A 88 -3.02 1.77 9.73
C TYR A 88 -2.29 2.80 8.87
N TRP A 89 -3.00 3.54 8.01
CA TRP A 89 -2.37 4.53 7.14
C TRP A 89 -1.76 5.71 7.89
N LYS A 90 -2.32 6.09 9.03
CA LYS A 90 -1.72 7.10 9.91
C LYS A 90 -0.39 6.61 10.52
N GLU A 91 -0.32 5.34 10.92
CA GLU A 91 0.92 4.71 11.40
C GLU A 91 1.99 4.58 10.30
N LYS A 92 1.57 4.44 9.05
CA LYS A 92 2.48 4.39 7.88
C LYS A 92 2.87 5.77 7.35
N LYS A 93 2.72 6.83 8.16
CA LYS A 93 3.10 8.20 7.76
C LYS A 93 4.50 8.28 7.15
N HIS A 94 5.47 7.59 7.72
CA HIS A 94 6.86 7.56 7.25
C HIS A 94 7.01 6.99 5.84
N LEU A 95 6.15 6.07 5.40
CA LEU A 95 6.09 5.63 4.00
C LEU A 95 5.52 6.74 3.12
N LEU A 96 4.42 7.37 3.55
CA LEU A 96 3.82 8.46 2.78
C LEU A 96 4.79 9.63 2.62
N ASP A 97 5.53 9.98 3.67
CA ASP A 97 6.61 10.98 3.62
C ASP A 97 7.69 10.57 2.61
N ALA A 98 8.20 9.34 2.70
CA ALA A 98 9.26 8.85 1.81
C ALA A 98 8.81 8.84 0.34
N LEU A 99 7.57 8.46 0.05
CA LEU A 99 7.01 8.50 -1.31
C LEU A 99 6.81 9.94 -1.79
N GLN A 100 6.33 10.84 -0.91
CA GLN A 100 6.13 12.25 -1.24
C GLN A 100 7.45 12.96 -1.53
N ASP A 101 8.45 12.79 -0.68
CA ASP A 101 9.78 13.41 -0.80
C ASP A 101 10.51 12.93 -2.08
N ASN A 102 10.24 11.71 -2.50
CA ASN A 102 10.77 11.13 -3.74
C ASN A 102 9.88 11.35 -4.97
N GLN A 103 8.79 12.13 -4.86
CA GLN A 103 7.81 12.37 -5.94
C GLN A 103 7.16 11.09 -6.50
N MET A 104 7.00 10.07 -5.65
CA MET A 104 6.49 8.74 -5.99
C MET A 104 5.09 8.47 -5.42
N SER A 105 4.37 9.49 -4.94
CA SER A 105 3.05 9.33 -4.32
C SER A 105 2.03 8.63 -5.23
N GLY A 106 2.12 8.83 -6.54
CA GLY A 106 1.26 8.16 -7.52
C GLY A 106 1.48 6.65 -7.63
N LEU A 107 2.68 6.17 -7.27
CA LEU A 107 3.02 4.74 -7.33
C LEU A 107 2.13 3.91 -6.39
N LEU A 108 1.75 4.45 -5.24
CA LEU A 108 0.87 3.75 -4.30
C LEU A 108 -0.49 3.44 -4.94
N LEU A 109 -1.09 4.43 -5.63
CA LEU A 109 -2.37 4.24 -6.32
C LEU A 109 -2.22 3.28 -7.52
N GLU A 110 -1.16 3.42 -8.30
CA GLU A 110 -0.86 2.53 -9.42
C GLU A 110 -0.76 1.07 -8.97
N ARG A 111 -0.02 0.82 -7.86
CA ARG A 111 0.14 -0.53 -7.31
C ARG A 111 -1.18 -1.09 -6.78
N MET A 112 -1.97 -0.28 -6.07
CA MET A 112 -3.29 -0.69 -5.57
C MET A 112 -4.22 -1.12 -6.70
N VAL A 113 -4.35 -0.28 -7.74
CA VAL A 113 -5.18 -0.62 -8.91
C VAL A 113 -4.65 -1.89 -9.59
N GLY A 114 -3.32 -2.03 -9.74
CA GLY A 114 -2.71 -3.21 -10.31
C GLY A 114 -2.98 -4.50 -9.52
N ILE A 115 -2.99 -4.44 -8.18
CA ILE A 115 -3.33 -5.58 -7.31
C ILE A 115 -4.79 -5.99 -7.51
N VAL A 116 -5.70 -5.01 -7.50
CA VAL A 116 -7.14 -5.26 -7.62
C VAL A 116 -7.55 -5.79 -8.99
N LEU A 117 -6.88 -5.35 -10.05
CA LEU A 117 -7.11 -5.85 -11.41
C LEU A 117 -6.42 -7.19 -11.69
N ASN A 118 -5.64 -7.72 -10.74
CA ASN A 118 -5.00 -9.03 -10.90
C ASN A 118 -6.04 -10.14 -10.70
N GLU A 119 -6.04 -11.14 -11.59
CA GLU A 119 -6.96 -12.30 -11.54
C GLU A 119 -6.83 -13.12 -10.24
N ASP A 120 -5.66 -13.10 -9.60
CA ASP A 120 -5.42 -13.78 -8.31
C ASP A 120 -6.04 -13.05 -7.11
N PHE A 121 -6.54 -11.81 -7.28
CA PHE A 121 -7.13 -11.03 -6.21
C PHE A 121 -8.59 -11.44 -5.99
N ASP A 122 -8.94 -11.84 -4.76
CA ASP A 122 -10.33 -12.20 -4.42
C ASP A 122 -11.21 -10.94 -4.28
N THR A 123 -11.61 -10.40 -5.42
CA THR A 123 -12.49 -9.23 -5.51
C THR A 123 -13.86 -9.49 -4.86
N ARG A 124 -14.30 -10.76 -4.72
CA ARG A 124 -15.58 -11.13 -4.10
C ARG A 124 -15.72 -10.67 -2.65
N ARG A 125 -14.61 -10.50 -1.96
CA ARG A 125 -14.57 -9.96 -0.61
C ARG A 125 -15.00 -8.49 -0.54
N TRP A 126 -14.72 -7.73 -1.61
CA TRP A 126 -15.00 -6.30 -1.73
C TRP A 126 -16.28 -6.00 -2.50
N LEU A 127 -16.71 -6.93 -3.36
CA LEU A 127 -17.86 -6.79 -4.27
C LEU A 127 -19.02 -7.66 -3.83
N ARG A 128 -19.48 -7.53 -2.60
CA ARG A 128 -20.70 -8.25 -2.16
C ARG A 128 -21.95 -7.94 -2.98
N THR A 129 -21.94 -6.86 -3.77
CA THR A 129 -23.13 -6.30 -4.40
C THR A 129 -23.03 -6.16 -5.93
N TYR A 130 -21.84 -6.31 -6.53
CA TYR A 130 -21.64 -6.03 -7.95
C TYR A 130 -20.88 -7.15 -8.64
N ASP A 131 -21.49 -7.81 -9.61
CA ASP A 131 -20.89 -8.85 -10.44
C ASP A 131 -20.48 -8.32 -11.82
N GLY A 132 -19.42 -8.90 -12.43
CA GLY A 132 -18.98 -8.65 -13.80
C GLY A 132 -18.07 -7.42 -13.98
N GLU A 133 -17.95 -6.93 -15.22
CA GLU A 133 -17.08 -5.81 -15.59
C GLU A 133 -17.41 -4.53 -14.80
N THR A 134 -18.68 -4.22 -14.62
CA THR A 134 -19.14 -3.08 -13.82
C THR A 134 -18.64 -3.16 -12.37
N GLY A 135 -18.50 -4.35 -11.83
CA GLY A 135 -17.98 -4.57 -10.48
C GLY A 135 -16.52 -4.11 -10.33
N GLN A 136 -15.68 -4.39 -11.32
CA GLN A 136 -14.29 -3.92 -11.32
C GLN A 136 -14.19 -2.40 -11.38
N ASP A 137 -14.99 -1.75 -12.23
CA ASP A 137 -15.01 -0.29 -12.35
C ASP A 137 -15.43 0.38 -11.04
N ILE A 138 -16.47 -0.15 -10.38
CA ILE A 138 -16.92 0.35 -9.08
C ILE A 138 -15.84 0.15 -8.00
N LEU A 139 -15.17 -0.99 -8.01
CA LEU A 139 -14.10 -1.27 -7.06
C LEU A 139 -12.92 -0.30 -7.25
N VAL A 140 -12.48 -0.09 -8.50
CA VAL A 140 -11.42 0.88 -8.82
C VAL A 140 -11.84 2.29 -8.40
N PHE A 141 -13.07 2.70 -8.70
CA PHE A 141 -13.60 4.00 -8.29
C PHE A 141 -13.58 4.18 -6.76
N ASN A 142 -14.06 3.19 -6.02
CA ASN A 142 -14.07 3.23 -4.55
C ASN A 142 -12.65 3.30 -3.98
N LEU A 143 -11.71 2.49 -4.51
CA LEU A 143 -10.31 2.52 -4.10
C LEU A 143 -9.66 3.88 -4.34
N CYS A 144 -9.85 4.45 -5.54
CA CYS A 144 -9.35 5.77 -5.85
C CYS A 144 -9.94 6.83 -4.93
N GLY A 145 -11.24 6.75 -4.62
CA GLY A 145 -11.92 7.66 -3.70
C GLY A 145 -11.37 7.57 -2.27
N ILE A 146 -11.25 6.35 -1.73
CA ILE A 146 -10.71 6.11 -0.37
C ILE A 146 -9.25 6.57 -0.28
N MET A 147 -8.44 6.25 -1.28
CA MET A 147 -7.04 6.69 -1.30
C MET A 147 -6.92 8.20 -1.48
N GLY A 148 -7.76 8.81 -2.31
CA GLY A 148 -7.83 10.27 -2.43
C GLY A 148 -8.15 10.94 -1.10
N MET A 149 -9.12 10.40 -0.32
CA MET A 149 -9.41 10.85 1.04
C MET A 149 -8.21 10.70 1.98
N THR A 150 -7.53 9.55 1.91
CA THR A 150 -6.36 9.26 2.75
C THR A 150 -5.20 10.19 2.44
N PHE A 151 -4.90 10.42 1.16
CA PHE A 151 -3.88 11.39 0.73
C PHE A 151 -4.21 12.82 1.13
N ASN A 152 -5.46 13.26 0.91
CA ASN A 152 -5.88 14.59 1.34
C ASN A 152 -5.75 14.76 2.87
N TRP A 153 -6.10 13.74 3.63
CA TRP A 153 -5.94 13.73 5.09
C TRP A 153 -4.47 13.79 5.51
N TYR A 154 -3.60 13.01 4.85
CA TYR A 154 -2.16 13.07 5.05
C TYR A 154 -1.57 14.45 4.73
N LEU A 155 -1.88 15.02 3.55
CA LEU A 155 -1.39 16.33 3.12
C LEU A 155 -1.84 17.47 4.03
N ASN A 156 -2.99 17.32 4.70
CA ASN A 156 -3.46 18.25 5.74
C ASN A 156 -2.95 17.89 7.14
N GLY A 157 -1.89 17.11 7.25
CA GLY A 157 -1.22 16.80 8.53
C GLY A 157 -2.04 15.96 9.49
N PHE A 158 -2.97 15.13 8.97
CA PHE A 158 -3.83 14.27 9.80
C PHE A 158 -4.65 15.01 10.85
N GLN A 159 -5.17 16.22 10.53
CA GLN A 159 -5.89 17.07 11.46
C GLN A 159 -7.13 16.41 12.06
N LYS A 160 -7.87 15.62 11.27
CA LYS A 160 -8.98 14.81 11.78
C LYS A 160 -8.42 13.55 12.47
N SER A 161 -9.19 13.03 13.43
CA SER A 161 -8.87 11.71 14.00
C SER A 161 -9.19 10.58 13.02
N PRO A 162 -8.61 9.39 13.19
CA PRO A 162 -9.01 8.20 12.42
C PRO A 162 -10.50 7.87 12.57
N GLU A 163 -11.08 8.14 13.74
CA GLU A 163 -12.49 7.96 14.07
C GLU A 163 -13.37 8.87 13.20
N GLU A 164 -13.03 10.16 13.11
CA GLU A 164 -13.74 11.12 12.24
C GLU A 164 -13.64 10.73 10.77
N MET A 165 -12.46 10.27 10.32
CA MET A 165 -12.28 9.81 8.94
C MET A 165 -13.12 8.57 8.64
N ALA A 166 -13.18 7.61 9.57
CA ALA A 166 -14.00 6.42 9.44
C ALA A 166 -15.50 6.76 9.36
N GLU A 167 -15.99 7.68 10.20
CA GLU A 167 -17.38 8.15 10.16
C GLU A 167 -17.73 8.80 8.80
N ILE A 168 -16.82 9.63 8.25
CA ILE A 168 -17.01 10.24 6.94
C ILE A 168 -17.11 9.17 5.86
N LEU A 169 -16.20 8.20 5.85
CA LEU A 169 -16.21 7.12 4.86
C LEU A 169 -17.49 6.30 4.93
N VAL A 170 -17.90 5.87 6.12
CA VAL A 170 -19.13 5.09 6.32
C VAL A 170 -20.37 5.86 5.82
N ARG A 171 -20.43 7.17 6.03
CA ARG A 171 -21.52 8.01 5.49
C ARG A 171 -21.52 8.06 3.97
N LEU A 172 -20.33 8.13 3.34
CA LEU A 172 -20.22 8.17 1.87
C LEU A 172 -20.63 6.87 1.21
N VAL A 173 -20.28 5.74 1.83
CA VAL A 173 -20.59 4.40 1.29
C VAL A 173 -22.06 4.03 1.50
N ASN A 174 -22.68 4.53 2.58
CA ASN A 174 -24.10 4.24 2.92
C ASN A 174 -25.10 5.30 2.41
N VAL A 175 -24.69 6.17 1.47
CA VAL A 175 -25.66 7.11 0.86
C VAL A 175 -26.71 6.29 0.10
N PRO A 176 -28.02 6.40 0.44
CA PRO A 176 -29.07 5.73 -0.33
C PRO A 176 -29.04 6.23 -1.77
N SER A 177 -29.11 5.29 -2.73
CA SER A 177 -29.28 5.67 -4.14
C SER A 177 -30.46 6.62 -4.27
N PRO A 178 -30.36 7.72 -5.01
CA PRO A 178 -31.51 8.57 -5.27
C PRO A 178 -32.61 7.72 -5.95
N GLN A 179 -33.83 7.78 -5.40
CA GLN A 179 -35.01 7.11 -5.95
C GLN A 179 -35.38 7.67 -7.31
#